data_07b09ad78830cef3e719dc58983d338c
#
_entry.id   07b09ad78830cef3e719dc58983d338c
#
_cell.length_a   1.000
_cell.length_b   1.000
_cell.length_c   1.000
_cell.angle_alpha   90.00
_cell.angle_beta   90.00
_cell.angle_gamma   90.00
#
_symmetry.space_group_name_H-M   'P 1'
#
loop_
_entity.id
_entity.type
_entity.pdbx_description
1 polymer ?
#
loop_
_entity_poly.entity_id
_entity_poly.type
_entity_poly.pdbx_seq_one_letter_code
_entity_poly.pdbx_strand_id
1 'polypeptide(L)'
;MLFYFINGSRFIQCLRFWIALALTAAIIFSSTTIPIQAAAQTTDLSAEKPIVNPLQVYSYSRLSVDLQALTARYPHLLTLGSAGKSEYGRTLFMVDVGRGPAVIMLNGAHHAREWMTTITLMKLVEQLAVQYEKNGTVLGGFRARDLLDRVTFRIVPMVNPDGVTLQQFGLSAFPAADHANLRYMNNGSGNFKRWKANAKGIDLNRQYPANWNGIVNAANRPAYMNYKGALPLQAKEAKAMYDLALTTKPEISLAYHTSGEVIYWNFHTTPANYSRDYSIASAYAKLTGYSLVAPQSNPSGGGFTDWFIQQFGRPALTPELGRAAGSTNVPLSEWNQIWQQHKDTLWMIAEKGYGLWLKRQSAATLTQDIRLFSVEKGFQFPDLRAKSMGTVYQGSYKSLRKKGDWLEIATPDGPRWISSRAVIAGPFETPVNLAVNLTEPVVHYDTPISTEPSSLVLTAQTAIVRERWNGWLLVEALEGMIWVRETDLPTDALTVLQEETMEETKIPPDDTRTSVEIDSESGIVPANSAVEPD
;
A
#
# COMPACT_ATOMS: atom_id res chain seq x y z
N MET A 1 58.98 19.08 49.01
CA MET A 1 58.67 19.00 50.42
C MET A 1 57.78 20.20 50.78
N LEU A 2 56.42 20.04 50.67
CA LEU A 2 55.49 20.87 51.37
C LEU A 2 54.13 20.13 51.39
N PHE A 3 53.77 19.65 52.54
CA PHE A 3 52.45 19.04 52.83
C PHE A 3 51.42 20.15 53.01
N TYR A 4 50.26 20.02 52.32
CA TYR A 4 49.08 20.80 52.70
C TYR A 4 48.02 19.85 53.28
N PHE A 5 47.77 20.02 54.56
CA PHE A 5 46.66 19.42 55.29
C PHE A 5 45.34 20.08 54.82
N ILE A 6 44.43 19.30 54.28
CA ILE A 6 43.05 19.73 54.02
C ILE A 6 42.19 19.28 55.19
N ASN A 7 41.62 20.25 55.87
CA ASN A 7 40.83 20.14 57.08
C ASN A 7 39.54 19.31 56.85
N GLY A 8 39.35 18.25 57.66
CA GLY A 8 38.21 17.31 57.55
C GLY A 8 36.83 17.84 57.93
N SER A 9 36.67 19.13 58.24
CA SER A 9 35.39 19.72 58.64
C SER A 9 34.49 20.14 57.47
N ARG A 10 35.05 20.33 56.26
CA ARG A 10 34.25 20.70 55.06
C ARG A 10 33.66 19.50 54.35
N PHE A 11 34.20 18.33 54.52
CA PHE A 11 33.68 17.11 53.91
C PHE A 11 32.41 16.60 54.60
N ILE A 12 32.25 16.77 55.88
CA ILE A 12 31.09 16.39 56.68
C ILE A 12 29.91 17.32 56.44
N GLN A 13 30.14 18.60 56.15
CA GLN A 13 29.04 19.54 55.80
C GLN A 13 28.47 19.33 54.42
N CYS A 14 29.30 18.99 53.42
CA CYS A 14 28.82 18.61 52.07
C CYS A 14 28.00 17.31 52.08
N LEU A 15 28.41 16.31 52.88
CA LEU A 15 27.70 15.02 52.96
C LEU A 15 26.31 15.19 53.64
N ARG A 16 26.18 16.07 54.62
CA ARG A 16 24.88 16.38 55.26
C ARG A 16 23.93 17.15 54.34
N PHE A 17 24.44 18.00 53.46
CA PHE A 17 23.62 18.71 52.46
C PHE A 17 23.04 17.81 51.37
N TRP A 18 23.81 16.79 50.90
CA TRP A 18 23.34 15.83 49.92
C TRP A 18 22.38 14.79 50.49
N ILE A 19 22.48 14.42 51.77
CA ILE A 19 21.54 13.52 52.46
C ILE A 19 20.21 14.24 52.73
N ALA A 20 20.21 15.54 53.06
CA ALA A 20 19.00 16.31 53.20
C ALA A 20 18.27 16.55 51.87
N LEU A 21 18.99 16.70 50.74
CA LEU A 21 18.42 16.84 49.42
C LEU A 21 17.84 15.52 48.88
N ALA A 22 18.41 14.38 49.23
CA ALA A 22 17.90 13.08 48.85
C ALA A 22 16.66 12.65 49.65
N LEU A 23 16.49 13.08 50.88
CA LEU A 23 15.31 12.83 51.72
C LEU A 23 14.13 13.74 51.38
N THR A 24 14.36 14.96 50.86
CA THR A 24 13.28 15.84 50.37
C THR A 24 12.80 15.47 48.96
N ALA A 25 13.62 14.80 48.15
CA ALA A 25 13.19 14.27 46.87
C ALA A 25 12.35 12.99 46.97
N ALA A 26 12.42 12.26 48.09
CA ALA A 26 11.66 11.03 48.31
C ALA A 26 10.23 11.23 48.88
N ILE A 27 9.86 12.45 49.27
CA ILE A 27 8.53 12.73 49.85
C ILE A 27 7.59 13.44 48.85
N ILE A 28 8.05 13.81 47.65
CA ILE A 28 7.21 14.48 46.62
C ILE A 28 6.76 13.51 45.53
N PHE A 29 7.11 12.21 45.59
CA PHE A 29 6.59 11.18 44.71
C PHE A 29 5.49 10.34 45.34
N SER A 30 4.48 10.99 45.93
CA SER A 30 3.24 10.31 46.24
C SER A 30 2.06 11.07 45.65
N SER A 31 1.44 10.40 44.67
CA SER A 31 0.06 10.63 44.20
C SER A 31 -0.24 11.95 43.46
N THR A 32 0.29 12.06 42.24
CA THR A 32 -0.52 12.59 41.15
C THR A 32 -0.49 11.58 40.02
N THR A 33 -1.45 10.68 39.99
CA THR A 33 -1.87 9.99 38.77
C THR A 33 -2.41 11.07 37.84
N ILE A 34 -1.53 11.62 36.99
CA ILE A 34 -1.98 12.32 35.79
C ILE A 34 -2.56 11.22 34.91
N PRO A 35 -3.86 11.25 34.58
CA PRO A 35 -4.36 10.38 33.56
C PRO A 35 -3.60 10.79 32.29
N ILE A 36 -2.76 9.89 31.77
CA ILE A 36 -2.29 10.01 30.39
C ILE A 36 -3.52 9.75 29.55
N GLN A 37 -4.26 10.81 29.35
CA GLN A 37 -5.23 10.89 28.28
C GLN A 37 -4.38 10.95 27.01
N ALA A 38 -4.08 9.78 26.45
CA ALA A 38 -3.63 9.66 25.08
C ALA A 38 -4.83 10.12 24.22
N ALA A 39 -4.99 11.45 24.12
CA ALA A 39 -5.77 12.01 23.06
C ALA A 39 -5.12 11.48 21.78
N ALA A 40 -5.79 10.59 21.07
CA ALA A 40 -5.52 10.35 19.69
C ALA A 40 -5.64 11.72 19.01
N GLN A 41 -4.51 12.41 18.87
CA GLN A 41 -4.43 13.58 18.02
C GLN A 41 -4.69 13.05 16.62
N THR A 42 -5.93 13.17 16.16
CA THR A 42 -6.21 13.24 14.76
C THR A 42 -5.49 14.49 14.26
N THR A 43 -4.21 14.32 13.95
CA THR A 43 -3.44 15.38 13.29
C THR A 43 -4.19 15.69 12.00
N ASP A 44 -4.64 16.94 11.88
CA ASP A 44 -5.26 17.43 10.65
C ASP A 44 -4.19 17.40 9.54
N LEU A 45 -4.10 16.26 8.86
CA LEU A 45 -3.17 16.02 7.75
C LEU A 45 -3.37 17.03 6.59
N SER A 46 -4.48 17.82 6.63
CA SER A 46 -4.73 18.87 5.64
C SER A 46 -3.82 20.09 5.84
N ALA A 47 -3.24 20.27 7.03
CA ALA A 47 -2.36 21.37 7.41
C ALA A 47 -0.86 21.02 7.30
N GLU A 48 -0.50 19.77 7.06
CA GLU A 48 0.89 19.37 6.99
C GLU A 48 1.60 19.89 5.73
N LYS A 49 2.81 20.44 5.95
CA LYS A 49 3.65 20.96 4.88
C LYS A 49 4.06 19.84 3.91
N PRO A 50 3.96 20.07 2.60
CA PRO A 50 4.43 19.10 1.60
C PRO A 50 5.90 18.73 1.81
N ILE A 51 6.22 17.43 1.67
CA ILE A 51 7.60 16.91 1.74
C ILE A 51 8.33 17.19 0.43
N VAL A 52 7.68 16.89 -0.71
CA VAL A 52 8.28 17.03 -2.03
C VAL A 52 8.19 18.48 -2.50
N ASN A 53 9.35 19.17 -2.56
CA ASN A 53 9.47 20.46 -3.21
C ASN A 53 9.87 20.29 -4.68
N PRO A 54 8.99 20.56 -5.65
CA PRO A 54 9.27 20.37 -7.07
C PRO A 54 10.09 21.51 -7.71
N LEU A 55 10.20 22.66 -7.04
CA LEU A 55 10.85 23.87 -7.57
C LEU A 55 12.33 23.94 -7.18
N GLN A 56 13.06 22.83 -7.34
CA GLN A 56 14.49 22.74 -7.06
C GLN A 56 15.16 21.69 -7.96
N VAL A 57 16.48 21.75 -8.05
CA VAL A 57 17.25 20.65 -8.65
C VAL A 57 17.05 19.40 -7.80
N TYR A 58 16.47 18.36 -8.40
CA TYR A 58 16.11 17.15 -7.68
C TYR A 58 17.22 16.12 -7.78
N SER A 59 18.12 16.14 -6.80
CA SER A 59 19.28 15.27 -6.75
C SER A 59 18.98 13.88 -6.20
N TYR A 60 19.92 12.94 -6.39
CA TYR A 60 19.85 11.62 -5.78
C TYR A 60 19.72 11.67 -4.24
N SER A 61 20.46 12.57 -3.57
CA SER A 61 20.36 12.75 -2.12
C SER A 61 19.00 13.29 -1.70
N ARG A 62 18.42 14.23 -2.47
CA ARG A 62 17.06 14.73 -2.21
C ARG A 62 16.03 13.61 -2.35
N LEU A 63 16.11 12.82 -3.41
CA LEU A 63 15.26 11.66 -3.61
C LEU A 63 15.28 10.72 -2.39
N SER A 64 16.47 10.40 -1.89
CA SER A 64 16.63 9.51 -0.73
C SER A 64 15.96 10.07 0.53
N VAL A 65 16.18 11.36 0.81
CA VAL A 65 15.60 12.03 1.99
C VAL A 65 14.08 12.09 1.90
N ASP A 66 13.54 12.49 0.74
CA ASP A 66 12.10 12.65 0.56
C ASP A 66 11.38 11.30 0.59
N LEU A 67 11.98 10.22 0.03
CA LEU A 67 11.42 8.86 0.12
C LEU A 67 11.33 8.36 1.57
N GLN A 68 12.39 8.57 2.35
CA GLN A 68 12.40 8.19 3.77
C GLN A 68 11.34 8.98 4.55
N ALA A 69 11.23 10.27 4.31
CA ALA A 69 10.23 11.12 4.97
C ALA A 69 8.79 10.72 4.60
N LEU A 70 8.54 10.41 3.31
CA LEU A 70 7.22 9.96 2.85
C LEU A 70 6.84 8.61 3.45
N THR A 71 7.76 7.64 3.44
CA THR A 71 7.49 6.31 4.01
C THR A 71 7.33 6.34 5.52
N ALA A 72 8.04 7.22 6.21
CA ALA A 72 7.85 7.43 7.65
C ALA A 72 6.49 8.09 7.97
N ARG A 73 6.00 8.98 7.08
CA ARG A 73 4.70 9.64 7.26
C ARG A 73 3.51 8.74 6.93
N TYR A 74 3.66 7.84 5.94
CA TYR A 74 2.58 6.99 5.42
C TYR A 74 2.95 5.49 5.44
N PRO A 75 3.37 4.92 6.59
CA PRO A 75 3.95 3.57 6.66
C PRO A 75 2.96 2.45 6.31
N HIS A 76 1.66 2.68 6.46
CA HIS A 76 0.61 1.72 6.14
C HIS A 76 0.25 1.67 4.64
N LEU A 77 0.72 2.64 3.85
CA LEU A 77 0.46 2.73 2.41
C LEU A 77 1.72 2.64 1.56
N LEU A 78 2.86 3.13 2.07
CA LEU A 78 4.11 3.20 1.35
C LEU A 78 5.12 2.18 1.88
N THR A 79 5.74 1.43 0.96
CA THR A 79 6.84 0.52 1.30
C THR A 79 8.07 0.89 0.49
N LEU A 80 9.16 1.27 1.19
CA LEU A 80 10.44 1.58 0.57
C LEU A 80 11.23 0.31 0.33
N GLY A 81 11.78 0.17 -0.89
CA GLY A 81 12.60 -0.94 -1.30
C GLY A 81 13.71 -0.52 -2.26
N SER A 82 14.27 -1.49 -2.96
CA SER A 82 15.32 -1.29 -3.93
C SER A 82 15.12 -2.21 -5.14
N ALA A 83 15.28 -1.66 -6.34
CA ALA A 83 15.37 -2.44 -7.58
C ALA A 83 16.77 -3.02 -7.82
N GLY A 84 17.81 -2.48 -7.14
CA GLY A 84 19.19 -2.89 -7.32
C GLY A 84 20.18 -1.76 -7.07
N LYS A 85 21.36 -1.86 -7.69
CA LYS A 85 22.45 -0.88 -7.60
C LYS A 85 22.88 -0.40 -8.98
N SER A 86 23.27 0.87 -9.07
CA SER A 86 23.89 1.46 -10.26
C SER A 86 25.35 1.01 -10.43
N GLU A 87 25.98 1.44 -11.53
CA GLU A 87 27.40 1.14 -11.82
C GLU A 87 28.36 1.62 -10.71
N TYR A 88 28.07 2.78 -10.08
CA TYR A 88 28.83 3.33 -8.96
C TYR A 88 28.23 2.99 -7.59
N GLY A 89 27.38 1.97 -7.51
CA GLY A 89 26.85 1.43 -6.26
C GLY A 89 25.72 2.22 -5.60
N ARG A 90 25.17 3.26 -6.25
CA ARG A 90 24.00 3.97 -5.75
C ARG A 90 22.77 3.07 -5.79
N THR A 91 21.94 3.11 -4.76
CA THR A 91 20.70 2.33 -4.69
C THR A 91 19.70 2.85 -5.73
N LEU A 92 19.14 1.97 -6.53
CA LEU A 92 17.96 2.25 -7.32
C LEU A 92 16.75 2.14 -6.38
N PHE A 93 16.38 3.25 -5.75
CA PHE A 93 15.25 3.27 -4.83
C PHE A 93 13.96 2.91 -5.55
N MET A 94 13.16 2.10 -4.87
CA MET A 94 11.83 1.68 -5.30
C MET A 94 10.85 1.98 -4.17
N VAL A 95 9.68 2.50 -4.49
CA VAL A 95 8.59 2.68 -3.53
C VAL A 95 7.33 2.06 -4.09
N ASP A 96 6.70 1.21 -3.28
CA ASP A 96 5.35 0.71 -3.54
C ASP A 96 4.34 1.65 -2.88
N VAL A 97 3.30 2.03 -3.63
CA VAL A 97 2.18 2.86 -3.17
C VAL A 97 0.89 2.10 -3.40
N GLY A 98 0.18 1.80 -2.33
CA GLY A 98 -1.06 1.00 -2.38
C GLY A 98 -0.91 -0.37 -1.77
N ARG A 99 -2.03 -1.10 -1.70
CA ARG A 99 -2.15 -2.37 -0.95
C ARG A 99 -2.74 -3.51 -1.79
N GLY A 100 -2.98 -3.24 -3.07
CA GLY A 100 -3.72 -4.13 -3.95
C GLY A 100 -2.88 -5.13 -4.74
N PRO A 101 -3.51 -6.21 -5.22
CA PRO A 101 -2.82 -7.26 -5.96
C PRO A 101 -2.50 -6.88 -7.42
N ALA A 102 -3.17 -5.87 -7.99
CA ALA A 102 -2.90 -5.43 -9.35
C ALA A 102 -1.72 -4.48 -9.38
N VAL A 103 -0.55 -4.94 -9.83
CA VAL A 103 0.66 -4.13 -9.82
C VAL A 103 0.80 -3.35 -11.13
N ILE A 104 1.10 -2.05 -10.98
CA ILE A 104 1.40 -1.12 -12.09
C ILE A 104 2.81 -0.59 -11.86
N MET A 105 3.67 -0.64 -12.88
CA MET A 105 5.06 -0.25 -12.77
C MET A 105 5.30 1.12 -13.38
N LEU A 106 5.94 2.03 -12.61
CA LEU A 106 6.35 3.35 -13.09
C LEU A 106 7.86 3.53 -12.91
N ASN A 107 8.46 4.21 -13.85
CA ASN A 107 9.86 4.58 -13.74
C ASN A 107 10.15 5.92 -14.41
N GLY A 108 11.25 6.55 -14.01
CA GLY A 108 11.71 7.82 -14.58
C GLY A 108 13.22 7.93 -14.59
N ALA A 109 13.72 8.95 -15.26
CA ALA A 109 15.14 9.26 -15.37
C ALA A 109 16.01 8.07 -15.84
N HIS A 110 15.57 7.31 -16.85
CA HIS A 110 16.47 6.45 -17.62
C HIS A 110 17.59 7.28 -18.24
N HIS A 111 17.25 8.47 -18.70
CA HIS A 111 18.23 9.43 -19.19
C HIS A 111 18.58 10.46 -18.13
N ALA A 112 19.86 10.72 -17.99
CA ALA A 112 20.42 11.53 -16.91
C ALA A 112 19.88 12.96 -16.82
N ARG A 113 19.67 13.63 -17.96
CA ARG A 113 19.17 15.00 -18.04
C ARG A 113 17.65 15.13 -17.83
N GLU A 114 16.95 14.00 -17.70
CA GLU A 114 15.48 13.95 -17.66
C GLU A 114 14.94 13.82 -16.22
N TRP A 115 15.64 14.38 -15.23
CA TRP A 115 15.27 14.29 -13.81
C TRP A 115 13.98 15.05 -13.41
N MET A 116 13.36 15.82 -14.34
CA MET A 116 11.99 16.31 -14.16
C MET A 116 11.00 15.15 -13.96
N THR A 117 11.27 14.00 -14.59
CA THR A 117 10.46 12.79 -14.41
C THR A 117 10.51 12.27 -12.99
N THR A 118 11.67 12.36 -12.31
CA THR A 118 11.82 12.02 -10.89
C THR A 118 10.96 12.94 -10.02
N ILE A 119 10.98 14.25 -10.26
CA ILE A 119 10.13 15.22 -9.55
C ILE A 119 8.66 14.85 -9.71
N THR A 120 8.23 14.58 -10.94
CA THR A 120 6.84 14.24 -11.26
C THR A 120 6.41 12.97 -10.52
N LEU A 121 7.22 11.91 -10.57
CA LEU A 121 6.92 10.66 -9.87
C LEU A 121 6.86 10.83 -8.35
N MET A 122 7.81 11.55 -7.76
CA MET A 122 7.83 11.81 -6.32
C MET A 122 6.61 12.61 -5.87
N LYS A 123 6.19 13.60 -6.67
CA LYS A 123 5.00 14.38 -6.37
C LYS A 123 3.71 13.57 -6.53
N LEU A 124 3.66 12.63 -7.48
CA LEU A 124 2.57 11.67 -7.62
C LEU A 124 2.51 10.71 -6.42
N VAL A 125 3.65 10.21 -5.93
CA VAL A 125 3.70 9.39 -4.69
C VAL A 125 3.08 10.15 -3.51
N GLU A 126 3.51 11.39 -3.29
CA GLU A 126 2.96 12.23 -2.21
C GLU A 126 1.46 12.47 -2.38
N GLN A 127 1.01 12.80 -3.60
CA GLN A 127 -0.41 13.04 -3.87
C GLN A 127 -1.27 11.80 -3.63
N LEU A 128 -0.83 10.62 -4.10
CA LEU A 128 -1.55 9.37 -3.89
C LEU A 128 -1.72 9.10 -2.38
N ALA A 129 -0.65 9.29 -1.59
CA ALA A 129 -0.69 9.10 -0.14
C ALA A 129 -1.65 10.10 0.54
N VAL A 130 -1.56 11.39 0.23
CA VAL A 130 -2.46 12.42 0.76
C VAL A 130 -3.93 12.13 0.42
N GLN A 131 -4.22 11.71 -0.82
CA GLN A 131 -5.59 11.41 -1.24
C GLN A 131 -6.12 10.12 -0.58
N TYR A 132 -5.26 9.14 -0.33
CA TYR A 132 -5.62 7.94 0.41
C TYR A 132 -6.05 8.28 1.84
N GLU A 133 -5.27 9.12 2.55
CA GLU A 133 -5.62 9.54 3.93
C GLU A 133 -6.96 10.27 3.96
N LYS A 134 -7.13 11.25 3.07
CA LYS A 134 -8.38 12.01 2.96
C LYS A 134 -9.56 11.16 2.50
N ASN A 135 -9.30 10.00 1.94
CA ASN A 135 -10.29 9.18 1.26
C ASN A 135 -11.19 10.00 0.31
N GLY A 136 -10.54 10.93 -0.40
CA GLY A 136 -11.21 11.86 -1.31
C GLY A 136 -11.79 11.19 -2.54
N THR A 137 -12.76 11.84 -3.18
CA THR A 137 -13.23 11.43 -4.51
C THR A 137 -12.19 11.85 -5.55
N VAL A 138 -11.78 10.89 -6.38
CA VAL A 138 -10.76 11.07 -7.41
C VAL A 138 -11.36 10.93 -8.81
N LEU A 139 -10.50 11.05 -9.83
CA LEU A 139 -10.92 10.93 -11.22
C LEU A 139 -11.73 9.64 -11.45
N GLY A 140 -12.84 9.76 -12.13
CA GLY A 140 -13.76 8.65 -12.41
C GLY A 140 -14.82 8.44 -11.33
N GLY A 141 -14.82 9.24 -10.25
CA GLY A 141 -15.83 9.19 -9.18
C GLY A 141 -15.56 8.11 -8.13
N PHE A 142 -14.37 7.52 -8.13
CA PHE A 142 -13.95 6.55 -7.13
C PHE A 142 -13.45 7.23 -5.86
N ARG A 143 -13.53 6.55 -4.73
CA ARG A 143 -12.77 6.93 -3.53
C ARG A 143 -11.31 6.50 -3.71
N ALA A 144 -10.39 7.32 -3.22
CA ALA A 144 -8.96 7.04 -3.35
C ALA A 144 -8.57 5.68 -2.73
N ARG A 145 -9.14 5.33 -1.57
CA ARG A 145 -8.93 4.03 -0.93
C ARG A 145 -9.45 2.87 -1.76
N ASP A 146 -10.62 3.01 -2.41
CA ASP A 146 -11.18 1.95 -3.26
C ASP A 146 -10.23 1.54 -4.37
N LEU A 147 -9.47 2.48 -4.92
CA LEU A 147 -8.47 2.18 -5.95
C LEU A 147 -7.14 1.70 -5.35
N LEU A 148 -6.57 2.42 -4.39
CA LEU A 148 -5.25 2.09 -3.85
C LEU A 148 -5.23 0.83 -2.98
N ASP A 149 -6.38 0.40 -2.50
CA ASP A 149 -6.51 -0.92 -1.90
C ASP A 149 -6.56 -2.07 -2.93
N ARG A 150 -6.84 -1.78 -4.20
CA ARG A 150 -6.91 -2.76 -5.30
C ARG A 150 -5.70 -2.78 -6.20
N VAL A 151 -4.90 -1.71 -6.19
CA VAL A 151 -3.68 -1.61 -6.97
C VAL A 151 -2.47 -1.32 -6.08
N THR A 152 -1.30 -1.68 -6.57
CA THR A 152 0.00 -1.24 -6.04
C THR A 152 0.78 -0.60 -7.17
N PHE A 153 1.12 0.68 -7.03
CA PHE A 153 2.06 1.34 -7.91
C PHE A 153 3.48 1.04 -7.44
N ARG A 154 4.24 0.29 -8.22
CA ARG A 154 5.67 0.03 -8.00
C ARG A 154 6.49 1.03 -8.78
N ILE A 155 7.13 1.96 -8.10
CA ILE A 155 7.72 3.16 -8.69
C ILE A 155 9.22 3.17 -8.44
N VAL A 156 10.01 3.31 -9.53
CA VAL A 156 11.46 3.57 -9.48
C VAL A 156 11.69 5.01 -10.00
N PRO A 157 11.74 6.03 -9.12
CA PRO A 157 11.71 7.42 -9.57
C PRO A 157 12.97 7.88 -10.31
N MET A 158 14.11 7.21 -10.10
CA MET A 158 15.40 7.55 -10.73
C MET A 158 16.16 6.27 -11.07
N VAL A 159 16.01 5.81 -12.31
CA VAL A 159 16.68 4.59 -12.81
C VAL A 159 18.18 4.81 -12.99
N ASN A 160 18.61 6.04 -13.35
CA ASN A 160 19.99 6.40 -13.66
C ASN A 160 20.59 7.39 -12.65
N PRO A 161 20.78 7.00 -11.37
CA PRO A 161 21.25 7.92 -10.35
C PRO A 161 22.68 8.42 -10.59
N ASP A 162 23.54 7.62 -11.22
CA ASP A 162 24.91 8.00 -11.55
C ASP A 162 24.94 9.05 -12.67
N GLY A 163 24.20 8.81 -13.74
CA GLY A 163 24.08 9.76 -14.84
C GLY A 163 23.47 11.09 -14.39
N VAL A 164 22.39 11.05 -13.59
CA VAL A 164 21.77 12.27 -13.02
C VAL A 164 22.77 13.05 -12.18
N THR A 165 23.52 12.36 -11.32
CA THR A 165 24.58 12.98 -10.49
C THR A 165 25.66 13.63 -11.37
N LEU A 166 26.09 12.96 -12.44
CA LEU A 166 27.07 13.52 -13.39
C LEU A 166 26.51 14.76 -14.11
N GLN A 167 25.26 14.70 -14.56
CA GLN A 167 24.61 15.81 -15.27
C GLN A 167 24.45 17.05 -14.36
N GLN A 168 24.15 16.84 -13.08
CA GLN A 168 23.89 17.93 -12.13
C GLN A 168 25.18 18.53 -11.57
N PHE A 169 26.14 17.68 -11.16
CA PHE A 169 27.31 18.09 -10.38
C PHE A 169 28.65 17.95 -11.15
N GLY A 170 28.65 17.31 -12.31
CA GLY A 170 29.86 17.12 -13.11
C GLY A 170 30.87 16.18 -12.46
N LEU A 171 32.14 16.38 -12.80
CA LEU A 171 33.24 15.48 -12.37
C LEU A 171 33.49 15.45 -10.87
N SER A 172 33.21 16.54 -10.16
CA SER A 172 33.46 16.62 -8.72
C SER A 172 32.72 15.54 -7.89
N ALA A 173 31.66 14.95 -8.46
CA ALA A 173 30.89 13.87 -7.82
C ALA A 173 31.41 12.45 -8.12
N PHE A 174 32.55 12.34 -8.82
CA PHE A 174 33.15 11.07 -9.26
C PHE A 174 34.64 10.99 -8.90
N PRO A 175 35.19 9.77 -8.77
CA PRO A 175 36.61 9.58 -8.51
C PRO A 175 37.48 10.26 -9.57
N ALA A 176 38.59 10.88 -9.16
CA ALA A 176 39.50 11.56 -10.08
C ALA A 176 40.04 10.66 -11.21
N ALA A 177 40.23 9.37 -10.92
CA ALA A 177 40.63 8.36 -11.89
C ALA A 177 39.67 8.22 -13.08
N ASP A 178 38.37 8.51 -12.89
CA ASP A 178 37.37 8.41 -13.95
C ASP A 178 37.23 9.71 -14.79
N HIS A 179 37.78 10.81 -14.33
CA HIS A 179 37.55 12.14 -14.94
C HIS A 179 37.98 12.21 -16.42
N ALA A 180 39.12 11.63 -16.76
CA ALA A 180 39.61 11.61 -18.14
C ALA A 180 38.66 10.85 -19.07
N ASN A 181 38.19 9.67 -18.61
CA ASN A 181 37.26 8.85 -19.36
C ASN A 181 35.87 9.51 -19.50
N LEU A 182 35.35 10.11 -18.42
CA LEU A 182 34.08 10.85 -18.46
C LEU A 182 34.12 12.01 -19.45
N ARG A 183 35.24 12.79 -19.51
CA ARG A 183 35.45 13.83 -20.53
C ARG A 183 35.52 13.25 -21.94
N TYR A 184 36.25 12.13 -22.11
CA TYR A 184 36.36 11.48 -23.42
C TYR A 184 34.97 11.04 -23.94
N MET A 185 34.15 10.40 -23.11
CA MET A 185 32.79 10.02 -23.47
C MET A 185 31.90 11.25 -23.76
N ASN A 186 32.21 12.42 -23.21
CA ASN A 186 31.53 13.70 -23.46
C ASN A 186 32.19 14.53 -24.57
N ASN A 187 32.92 13.90 -25.51
CA ASN A 187 33.63 14.54 -26.60
C ASN A 187 34.60 15.63 -26.11
N GLY A 188 35.32 15.36 -25.03
CA GLY A 188 36.30 16.27 -24.42
C GLY A 188 35.71 17.37 -23.53
N SER A 189 34.40 17.57 -23.55
CA SER A 189 33.73 18.64 -22.78
C SER A 189 33.70 18.33 -21.29
N GLY A 190 33.96 19.36 -20.46
CA GLY A 190 33.74 19.35 -19.02
C GLY A 190 32.31 19.76 -18.61
N ASN A 191 31.46 20.16 -19.57
CA ASN A 191 30.08 20.51 -19.32
C ASN A 191 29.17 19.32 -19.59
N PHE A 192 28.59 18.74 -18.51
CA PHE A 192 27.75 17.53 -18.57
C PHE A 192 26.25 17.83 -18.66
N LYS A 193 25.81 19.06 -18.86
CA LYS A 193 24.37 19.42 -18.90
C LYS A 193 23.58 18.68 -19.98
N ARG A 194 24.23 18.24 -21.04
CA ARG A 194 23.64 17.44 -22.14
C ARG A 194 23.66 15.92 -21.88
N TRP A 195 24.27 15.46 -20.77
CA TRP A 195 24.51 14.05 -20.52
C TRP A 195 23.19 13.27 -20.42
N LYS A 196 23.08 12.17 -21.19
CA LYS A 196 21.90 11.33 -21.31
C LYS A 196 22.15 9.90 -20.77
N ALA A 197 23.33 9.34 -21.06
CA ALA A 197 23.74 7.98 -20.70
C ALA A 197 23.89 7.78 -19.20
N ASN A 198 24.17 6.54 -18.76
CA ASN A 198 24.68 6.29 -17.41
C ASN A 198 26.14 6.74 -17.29
N ALA A 199 26.75 6.63 -16.10
CA ALA A 199 28.13 7.11 -15.91
C ALA A 199 29.21 6.20 -16.54
N LYS A 200 28.83 5.11 -17.19
CA LYS A 200 29.71 4.30 -18.08
C LYS A 200 29.51 4.60 -19.56
N GLY A 201 28.73 5.65 -19.89
CA GLY A 201 28.46 6.07 -21.24
C GLY A 201 27.51 5.16 -22.01
N ILE A 202 26.69 4.38 -21.34
CA ILE A 202 25.68 3.49 -21.91
C ILE A 202 24.31 4.16 -21.85
N ASP A 203 23.61 4.28 -22.97
CA ASP A 203 22.23 4.75 -23.03
C ASP A 203 21.30 3.65 -22.52
N LEU A 204 20.74 3.84 -21.31
CA LEU A 204 19.93 2.82 -20.65
C LEU A 204 18.65 2.48 -21.42
N ASN A 205 18.10 3.44 -22.17
CA ASN A 205 16.91 3.21 -23.00
C ASN A 205 17.27 2.67 -24.41
N ARG A 206 18.45 2.04 -24.52
CA ARG A 206 18.93 1.24 -25.65
C ARG A 206 19.44 -0.14 -25.21
N GLN A 207 19.12 -0.53 -23.97
CA GLN A 207 19.68 -1.73 -23.35
C GLN A 207 18.72 -2.93 -23.31
N TYR A 208 17.44 -2.71 -23.60
CA TYR A 208 16.44 -3.78 -23.47
C TYR A 208 16.37 -4.65 -24.73
N PRO A 209 16.10 -5.99 -24.58
CA PRO A 209 16.12 -6.93 -25.70
C PRO A 209 14.85 -6.88 -26.56
N ALA A 210 14.54 -5.69 -27.09
CA ALA A 210 13.48 -5.43 -28.05
C ALA A 210 14.09 -4.93 -29.34
N ASN A 211 14.17 -5.78 -30.37
CA ASN A 211 14.84 -5.46 -31.63
C ASN A 211 16.23 -4.82 -31.44
N TRP A 212 16.99 -5.28 -30.43
CA TRP A 212 18.23 -4.62 -30.00
C TRP A 212 19.29 -4.54 -31.12
N ASN A 213 19.40 -5.60 -31.96
CA ASN A 213 20.34 -5.61 -33.10
C ASN A 213 19.94 -4.57 -34.18
N GLY A 214 18.64 -4.31 -34.33
CA GLY A 214 18.10 -3.36 -35.31
C GLY A 214 18.10 -1.91 -34.86
N ILE A 215 18.72 -1.56 -33.70
CA ILE A 215 18.81 -0.18 -33.24
C ILE A 215 19.63 0.65 -34.23
N VAL A 216 19.01 1.71 -34.78
CA VAL A 216 19.65 2.65 -35.68
C VAL A 216 20.26 3.85 -34.94
N ASN A 217 21.23 4.51 -35.56
CA ASN A 217 21.89 5.70 -35.00
C ASN A 217 22.55 5.50 -33.64
N ALA A 218 22.95 4.25 -33.32
CA ALA A 218 23.72 3.97 -32.11
C ALA A 218 25.15 4.51 -32.22
N ALA A 219 25.67 5.09 -31.15
CA ALA A 219 27.08 5.39 -31.04
C ALA A 219 27.90 4.10 -31.06
N ASN A 220 29.09 4.14 -31.66
CA ASN A 220 29.97 2.96 -31.79
C ASN A 220 30.89 2.73 -30.58
N ARG A 221 30.86 3.62 -29.58
CA ARG A 221 31.64 3.57 -28.34
C ARG A 221 30.88 4.21 -27.19
N PRO A 222 31.29 3.98 -25.94
CA PRO A 222 30.73 4.68 -24.78
C PRO A 222 30.74 6.21 -25.03
N ALA A 223 29.55 6.81 -24.84
CA ALA A 223 29.32 8.22 -25.17
C ALA A 223 28.26 8.84 -24.25
N TYR A 224 28.16 10.15 -24.28
CA TYR A 224 27.14 10.87 -23.49
C TYR A 224 25.70 10.56 -23.90
N MET A 225 25.46 9.91 -25.04
CA MET A 225 24.15 9.45 -25.51
C MET A 225 24.28 8.36 -26.59
N ASN A 226 23.20 7.62 -26.80
CA ASN A 226 22.95 6.67 -27.91
C ASN A 226 23.90 5.47 -27.99
N TYR A 227 24.84 5.25 -27.07
CA TYR A 227 25.61 4.02 -27.05
C TYR A 227 24.79 2.90 -26.44
N LYS A 228 24.47 1.88 -27.26
CA LYS A 228 23.61 0.79 -26.85
C LYS A 228 24.29 -0.32 -26.01
N GLY A 229 25.62 -0.16 -25.76
CA GLY A 229 26.44 -1.22 -25.15
C GLY A 229 26.95 -2.23 -26.17
N ALA A 230 27.77 -3.17 -25.72
CA ALA A 230 28.22 -4.33 -26.48
C ALA A 230 27.17 -5.47 -26.50
N LEU A 231 26.36 -5.56 -25.44
CA LEU A 231 25.30 -6.55 -25.26
C LEU A 231 24.06 -5.87 -24.64
N PRO A 232 22.85 -6.40 -24.90
CA PRO A 232 21.67 -5.97 -24.15
C PRO A 232 21.82 -6.33 -22.68
N LEU A 233 21.21 -5.52 -21.81
CA LEU A 233 21.23 -5.68 -20.35
C LEU A 233 22.65 -5.67 -19.74
N GLN A 234 23.62 -5.06 -20.43
CA GLN A 234 24.98 -4.91 -19.91
C GLN A 234 25.03 -3.95 -18.72
N ALA A 235 24.25 -2.86 -18.75
CA ALA A 235 24.18 -1.88 -17.69
C ALA A 235 23.41 -2.43 -16.50
N LYS A 236 23.97 -2.30 -15.28
CA LYS A 236 23.35 -2.77 -14.04
C LYS A 236 21.96 -2.21 -13.82
N GLU A 237 21.78 -0.93 -14.11
CA GLU A 237 20.51 -0.22 -13.97
C GLU A 237 19.42 -0.82 -14.88
N ALA A 238 19.75 -1.06 -16.15
CA ALA A 238 18.81 -1.65 -17.11
C ALA A 238 18.48 -3.10 -16.74
N LYS A 239 19.48 -3.88 -16.31
CA LYS A 239 19.27 -5.26 -15.83
C LYS A 239 18.38 -5.29 -14.59
N ALA A 240 18.58 -4.38 -13.65
CA ALA A 240 17.77 -4.29 -12.44
C ALA A 240 16.28 -4.02 -12.78
N MET A 241 16.00 -3.10 -13.70
CA MET A 241 14.64 -2.80 -14.15
C MET A 241 14.01 -3.96 -14.91
N TYR A 242 14.80 -4.66 -15.72
CA TYR A 242 14.40 -5.88 -16.43
C TYR A 242 13.98 -6.98 -15.45
N ASP A 243 14.83 -7.31 -14.48
CA ASP A 243 14.59 -8.35 -13.47
C ASP A 243 13.37 -7.99 -12.59
N LEU A 244 13.27 -6.72 -12.19
CA LEU A 244 12.13 -6.21 -11.42
C LEU A 244 10.81 -6.41 -12.18
N ALA A 245 10.77 -6.08 -13.47
CA ALA A 245 9.56 -6.24 -14.27
C ALA A 245 9.19 -7.72 -14.47
N LEU A 246 10.19 -8.61 -14.70
CA LEU A 246 9.95 -10.06 -14.83
C LEU A 246 9.39 -10.68 -13.54
N THR A 247 9.90 -10.25 -12.38
CA THR A 247 9.42 -10.73 -11.08
C THR A 247 8.03 -10.19 -10.78
N THR A 248 7.80 -8.91 -11.05
CA THR A 248 6.55 -8.20 -10.74
C THR A 248 5.41 -8.58 -11.67
N LYS A 249 5.69 -8.77 -12.97
CA LYS A 249 4.71 -8.98 -14.04
C LYS A 249 3.59 -7.93 -14.03
N PRO A 250 3.90 -6.63 -14.15
CA PRO A 250 2.93 -5.55 -13.99
C PRO A 250 1.82 -5.59 -15.05
N GLU A 251 0.64 -5.06 -14.71
CA GLU A 251 -0.50 -4.96 -15.64
C GLU A 251 -0.30 -3.91 -16.71
N ILE A 252 0.26 -2.77 -16.31
CA ILE A 252 0.59 -1.62 -17.14
C ILE A 252 1.95 -1.12 -16.70
N SER A 253 2.73 -0.57 -17.63
CA SER A 253 3.95 0.15 -17.30
C SER A 253 3.96 1.55 -17.89
N LEU A 254 4.52 2.54 -17.12
CA LEU A 254 4.79 3.89 -17.59
C LEU A 254 6.27 4.21 -17.37
N ALA A 255 6.98 4.48 -18.46
CA ALA A 255 8.36 4.97 -18.44
C ALA A 255 8.36 6.47 -18.80
N TYR A 256 8.52 7.33 -17.80
CA TYR A 256 8.51 8.78 -17.98
C TYR A 256 9.84 9.25 -18.54
N HIS A 257 9.75 10.03 -19.60
CA HIS A 257 10.85 10.69 -20.29
C HIS A 257 10.61 12.20 -20.44
N THR A 258 11.54 12.93 -21.00
CA THR A 258 11.41 14.30 -21.50
C THR A 258 12.11 14.41 -22.84
N SER A 259 11.60 15.13 -23.79
CA SER A 259 10.55 16.13 -23.79
C SER A 259 9.83 16.16 -25.15
N GLY A 260 8.66 16.81 -25.21
CA GLY A 260 7.96 16.97 -26.48
C GLY A 260 6.45 16.89 -26.42
N GLU A 261 5.88 16.65 -25.21
CA GLU A 261 4.42 16.50 -24.99
C GLU A 261 3.79 15.45 -25.91
N VAL A 262 4.49 14.31 -26.08
CA VAL A 262 4.02 13.16 -26.87
C VAL A 262 4.00 11.88 -26.02
N ILE A 263 3.33 10.85 -26.52
CA ILE A 263 3.22 9.55 -25.85
C ILE A 263 3.55 8.45 -26.85
N TYR A 264 4.62 7.68 -26.58
CA TYR A 264 4.86 6.41 -27.25
C TYR A 264 4.07 5.32 -26.54
N TRP A 265 3.37 4.47 -27.29
CA TRP A 265 2.43 3.48 -26.75
C TRP A 265 2.41 2.16 -27.52
N ASN A 266 3.07 2.10 -28.66
CA ASN A 266 3.06 0.98 -29.58
C ASN A 266 4.48 0.55 -29.94
N PHE A 267 4.78 -0.73 -29.83
CA PHE A 267 5.99 -1.34 -30.37
C PHE A 267 5.65 -2.75 -30.84
N HIS A 268 5.37 -2.91 -32.16
CA HIS A 268 4.93 -4.17 -32.74
C HIS A 268 3.76 -4.84 -31.96
N THR A 269 2.87 -4.02 -31.42
CA THR A 269 1.70 -4.49 -30.69
C THR A 269 0.84 -5.38 -31.57
N THR A 270 0.53 -6.60 -31.10
CA THR A 270 -0.28 -7.56 -31.87
C THR A 270 -1.69 -7.05 -32.11
N PRO A 271 -2.37 -7.43 -33.22
CA PRO A 271 -3.75 -7.01 -33.50
C PRO A 271 -4.71 -7.27 -32.34
N ALA A 272 -4.54 -8.41 -31.63
CA ALA A 272 -5.38 -8.75 -30.46
C ALA A 272 -5.25 -7.78 -29.30
N ASN A 273 -4.11 -7.11 -29.15
CA ASN A 273 -3.83 -6.18 -28.06
C ASN A 273 -4.03 -4.71 -28.46
N TYR A 274 -4.04 -4.42 -29.76
CA TYR A 274 -3.98 -3.06 -30.30
C TYR A 274 -5.11 -2.15 -29.76
N SER A 275 -6.37 -2.58 -29.89
CA SER A 275 -7.51 -1.78 -29.43
C SER A 275 -7.48 -1.49 -27.93
N ARG A 276 -7.03 -2.45 -27.11
CA ARG A 276 -6.86 -2.28 -25.67
C ARG A 276 -5.78 -1.21 -25.37
N ASP A 277 -4.61 -1.35 -25.97
CA ASP A 277 -3.48 -0.47 -25.70
C ASP A 277 -3.74 0.95 -26.23
N TYR A 278 -4.32 1.06 -27.41
CA TYR A 278 -4.75 2.34 -27.98
C TYR A 278 -5.80 3.04 -27.10
N SER A 279 -6.78 2.30 -26.56
CA SER A 279 -7.82 2.86 -25.68
C SER A 279 -7.20 3.47 -24.41
N ILE A 280 -6.21 2.80 -23.80
CA ILE A 280 -5.52 3.29 -22.60
C ILE A 280 -4.65 4.50 -22.94
N ALA A 281 -3.88 4.43 -24.04
CA ALA A 281 -3.06 5.52 -24.52
C ALA A 281 -3.90 6.78 -24.86
N SER A 282 -5.03 6.61 -25.55
CA SER A 282 -5.96 7.69 -25.89
C SER A 282 -6.58 8.33 -24.65
N ALA A 283 -6.94 7.53 -23.63
CA ALA A 283 -7.43 8.07 -22.37
C ALA A 283 -6.36 8.90 -21.64
N TYR A 284 -5.10 8.43 -21.65
CA TYR A 284 -3.97 9.16 -21.09
C TYR A 284 -3.69 10.47 -21.87
N ALA A 285 -3.68 10.40 -23.19
CA ALA A 285 -3.51 11.56 -24.08
C ALA A 285 -4.59 12.63 -23.84
N LYS A 286 -5.85 12.20 -23.67
CA LYS A 286 -6.96 13.11 -23.37
C LYS A 286 -6.80 13.86 -22.04
N LEU A 287 -6.25 13.19 -21.03
CA LEU A 287 -6.01 13.80 -19.71
C LEU A 287 -4.85 14.80 -19.74
N THR A 288 -3.78 14.46 -20.46
CA THR A 288 -2.56 15.27 -20.48
C THR A 288 -2.57 16.35 -21.55
N GLY A 289 -3.37 16.20 -22.59
CA GLY A 289 -3.30 17.01 -23.81
C GLY A 289 -2.15 16.62 -24.73
N TYR A 290 -1.42 15.53 -24.45
CA TYR A 290 -0.29 15.07 -25.24
C TYR A 290 -0.75 14.33 -26.50
N SER A 291 0.09 14.41 -27.54
CA SER A 291 -0.17 13.72 -28.79
C SER A 291 0.31 12.27 -28.77
N LEU A 292 -0.48 11.34 -29.30
CA LEU A 292 -0.02 9.97 -29.50
C LEU A 292 0.93 9.89 -30.71
N VAL A 293 2.09 9.27 -30.52
CA VAL A 293 2.98 8.95 -31.63
C VAL A 293 2.35 7.84 -32.46
N ALA A 294 2.22 8.08 -33.77
CA ALA A 294 1.68 7.08 -34.70
C ALA A 294 2.58 5.84 -34.73
N PRO A 295 2.00 4.62 -34.78
CA PRO A 295 2.77 3.41 -34.95
C PRO A 295 3.64 3.46 -36.23
N GLN A 296 4.90 3.07 -36.09
CA GLN A 296 5.85 3.02 -37.21
C GLN A 296 5.99 1.57 -37.70
N SER A 297 6.24 1.39 -38.99
CA SER A 297 6.45 0.06 -39.58
C SER A 297 7.75 -0.60 -39.10
N ASN A 298 8.80 0.20 -38.88
CA ASN A 298 10.10 -0.27 -38.38
C ASN A 298 10.65 0.67 -37.30
N PRO A 299 10.07 0.58 -36.06
CA PRO A 299 10.53 1.43 -34.97
C PRO A 299 11.92 1.00 -34.47
N SER A 300 12.73 1.96 -34.08
CA SER A 300 14.01 1.69 -33.42
C SER A 300 13.74 1.13 -32.03
N GLY A 301 14.25 -0.06 -31.76
CA GLY A 301 14.01 -0.76 -30.49
C GLY A 301 15.01 -0.41 -29.37
N GLY A 302 15.08 -1.29 -28.38
CA GLY A 302 16.00 -1.23 -27.24
C GLY A 302 15.50 -0.42 -26.07
N GLY A 303 14.30 0.16 -26.16
CA GLY A 303 13.65 0.88 -25.05
C GLY A 303 12.97 -0.05 -24.05
N PHE A 304 12.81 0.44 -22.81
CA PHE A 304 12.10 -0.30 -21.75
C PHE A 304 10.64 -0.56 -22.13
N THR A 305 9.94 0.45 -22.62
CA THR A 305 8.54 0.34 -23.07
C THR A 305 8.39 -0.63 -24.22
N ASP A 306 9.32 -0.60 -25.19
CA ASP A 306 9.34 -1.50 -26.35
C ASP A 306 9.42 -2.95 -25.91
N TRP A 307 10.40 -3.23 -25.05
CA TRP A 307 10.59 -4.56 -24.46
C TRP A 307 9.40 -5.02 -23.64
N PHE A 308 8.84 -4.13 -22.80
CA PHE A 308 7.71 -4.47 -21.94
C PHE A 308 6.49 -4.90 -22.78
N ILE A 309 6.17 -4.17 -23.84
CA ILE A 309 5.07 -4.52 -24.75
C ILE A 309 5.30 -5.88 -25.39
N GLN A 310 6.51 -6.14 -25.90
CA GLN A 310 6.83 -7.44 -26.52
C GLN A 310 6.85 -8.59 -25.53
N GLN A 311 7.47 -8.38 -24.36
CA GLN A 311 7.65 -9.43 -23.35
C GLN A 311 6.35 -9.88 -22.73
N PHE A 312 5.47 -8.93 -22.40
CA PHE A 312 4.26 -9.23 -21.63
C PHE A 312 2.98 -9.20 -22.47
N GLY A 313 2.99 -8.64 -23.65
CA GLY A 313 1.78 -8.39 -24.42
C GLY A 313 0.80 -7.48 -23.66
N ARG A 314 1.31 -6.57 -22.84
CA ARG A 314 0.55 -5.69 -21.96
C ARG A 314 0.80 -4.22 -22.31
N PRO A 315 -0.13 -3.30 -21.96
CA PRO A 315 0.02 -1.89 -22.26
C PRO A 315 1.24 -1.28 -21.58
N ALA A 316 2.00 -0.48 -22.33
CA ALA A 316 3.00 0.40 -21.75
C ALA A 316 3.01 1.74 -22.46
N LEU A 317 3.31 2.80 -21.73
CA LEU A 317 3.35 4.18 -22.23
C LEU A 317 4.70 4.82 -21.90
N THR A 318 5.20 5.64 -22.85
CA THR A 318 6.29 6.58 -22.57
C THR A 318 5.78 8.00 -22.75
N PRO A 319 5.33 8.68 -21.69
CA PRO A 319 5.02 10.10 -21.73
C PRO A 319 6.32 10.92 -21.76
N GLU A 320 6.46 11.82 -22.74
CA GLU A 320 7.56 12.78 -22.88
C GLU A 320 7.16 14.11 -22.28
N LEU A 321 7.55 14.35 -21.02
CA LEU A 321 7.08 15.48 -20.22
C LEU A 321 7.62 16.83 -20.72
N GLY A 322 6.74 17.83 -20.71
CA GLY A 322 7.07 19.21 -21.00
C GLY A 322 7.38 19.46 -22.47
N ARG A 323 7.54 20.74 -22.81
CA ARG A 323 7.86 21.15 -24.16
C ARG A 323 9.30 20.77 -24.54
N ALA A 324 9.62 20.80 -25.82
CA ALA A 324 10.95 20.43 -26.32
C ALA A 324 12.06 21.27 -25.66
N ALA A 325 12.93 20.61 -24.90
CA ALA A 325 14.04 21.24 -24.14
C ALA A 325 15.40 21.11 -24.84
N GLY A 326 15.43 20.55 -26.03
CA GLY A 326 16.68 20.34 -26.78
C GLY A 326 17.62 19.35 -26.09
N SER A 327 18.89 19.69 -25.97
CA SER A 327 19.92 18.80 -25.41
C SER A 327 20.19 19.02 -23.93
N THR A 328 19.25 19.53 -23.14
CA THR A 328 19.39 19.75 -21.69
C THR A 328 18.17 19.27 -20.96
N ASN A 329 18.12 19.46 -19.64
CA ASN A 329 16.92 19.15 -18.83
C ASN A 329 15.78 20.15 -19.13
N VAL A 330 14.55 19.68 -18.97
CA VAL A 330 13.36 20.56 -18.93
C VAL A 330 13.51 21.55 -17.77
N PRO A 331 13.31 22.86 -18.01
CA PRO A 331 13.46 23.87 -16.97
C PRO A 331 12.37 23.76 -15.91
N LEU A 332 12.70 24.13 -14.67
CA LEU A 332 11.75 24.08 -13.55
C LEU A 332 10.53 25.00 -13.74
N SER A 333 10.63 26.01 -14.58
CA SER A 333 9.49 26.88 -14.95
C SER A 333 8.35 26.13 -15.65
N GLU A 334 8.60 24.95 -16.23
CA GLU A 334 7.58 24.10 -16.86
C GLU A 334 6.79 23.27 -15.82
N TRP A 335 7.25 23.22 -14.56
CA TRP A 335 6.68 22.33 -13.53
C TRP A 335 5.17 22.47 -13.37
N ASN A 336 4.66 23.69 -13.24
CA ASN A 336 3.24 23.90 -13.01
C ASN A 336 2.37 23.34 -14.13
N GLN A 337 2.79 23.50 -15.39
CA GLN A 337 2.10 22.94 -16.53
C GLN A 337 2.14 21.41 -16.50
N ILE A 338 3.34 20.82 -16.33
CA ILE A 338 3.54 19.37 -16.25
C ILE A 338 2.66 18.77 -15.13
N TRP A 339 2.65 19.43 -13.96
CA TRP A 339 1.84 18.96 -12.83
C TRP A 339 0.35 18.97 -13.16
N GLN A 340 -0.20 20.04 -13.74
CA GLN A 340 -1.62 20.09 -14.10
C GLN A 340 -1.99 19.01 -15.13
N GLN A 341 -1.09 18.69 -16.05
CA GLN A 341 -1.29 17.66 -17.07
C GLN A 341 -1.28 16.24 -16.47
N HIS A 342 -0.48 15.97 -15.43
CA HIS A 342 -0.23 14.61 -14.96
C HIS A 342 -0.85 14.23 -13.61
N LYS A 343 -1.24 15.19 -12.77
CA LYS A 343 -1.70 14.94 -11.38
C LYS A 343 -2.83 13.92 -11.25
N ASP A 344 -3.68 13.79 -12.27
CA ASP A 344 -4.87 12.91 -12.21
C ASP A 344 -4.71 11.62 -13.02
N THR A 345 -3.60 11.48 -13.77
CA THR A 345 -3.41 10.34 -14.69
C THR A 345 -3.36 8.99 -14.00
N LEU A 346 -2.76 8.91 -12.80
CA LEU A 346 -2.60 7.65 -12.10
C LEU A 346 -3.92 7.06 -11.60
N TRP A 347 -4.94 7.87 -11.37
CA TRP A 347 -6.26 7.35 -11.00
C TRP A 347 -6.93 6.58 -12.14
N MET A 348 -6.82 7.10 -13.35
CA MET A 348 -7.27 6.39 -14.56
C MET A 348 -6.44 5.12 -14.79
N ILE A 349 -5.12 5.20 -14.62
CA ILE A 349 -4.22 4.04 -14.77
C ILE A 349 -4.51 2.98 -13.70
N ALA A 350 -4.83 3.37 -12.46
CA ALA A 350 -5.26 2.45 -11.41
C ALA A 350 -6.52 1.68 -11.81
N GLU A 351 -7.56 2.38 -12.26
CA GLU A 351 -8.80 1.75 -12.73
C GLU A 351 -8.53 0.75 -13.88
N LYS A 352 -7.76 1.18 -14.89
CA LYS A 352 -7.45 0.34 -16.05
C LYS A 352 -6.59 -0.87 -15.67
N GLY A 353 -5.55 -0.66 -14.85
CA GLY A 353 -4.66 -1.73 -14.38
C GLY A 353 -5.43 -2.77 -13.56
N TYR A 354 -6.27 -2.32 -12.63
CA TYR A 354 -7.13 -3.21 -11.87
C TYR A 354 -8.08 -4.01 -12.77
N GLY A 355 -8.73 -3.36 -13.74
CA GLY A 355 -9.61 -4.03 -14.70
C GLY A 355 -8.90 -5.10 -15.52
N LEU A 356 -7.64 -4.87 -15.93
CA LEU A 356 -6.81 -5.85 -16.64
C LEU A 356 -6.47 -7.04 -15.74
N TRP A 357 -6.05 -6.77 -14.50
CA TRP A 357 -5.78 -7.81 -13.52
C TRP A 357 -7.02 -8.68 -13.28
N LEU A 358 -8.17 -8.06 -13.02
CA LEU A 358 -9.43 -8.75 -12.72
C LEU A 358 -9.93 -9.61 -13.89
N LYS A 359 -9.74 -9.16 -15.14
CA LYS A 359 -10.07 -9.95 -16.34
C LYS A 359 -9.29 -11.26 -16.42
N ARG A 360 -8.09 -11.33 -15.88
CA ARG A 360 -7.28 -12.55 -15.85
C ARG A 360 -7.60 -13.48 -14.68
N GLN A 361 -8.39 -13.01 -13.71
CA GLN A 361 -8.82 -13.88 -12.62
C GLN A 361 -9.98 -14.76 -13.09
N SER A 362 -9.89 -16.06 -12.79
CA SER A 362 -11.01 -16.98 -12.98
C SER A 362 -11.99 -16.85 -11.81
N ALA A 363 -13.28 -16.93 -12.11
CA ALA A 363 -14.27 -17.12 -11.08
C ALA A 363 -14.26 -18.59 -10.63
N ALA A 364 -14.25 -18.81 -9.33
CA ALA A 364 -14.31 -20.14 -8.74
C ALA A 364 -15.50 -20.23 -7.76
N THR A 365 -16.16 -21.37 -7.72
CA THR A 365 -17.15 -21.68 -6.67
C THR A 365 -16.45 -21.67 -5.32
N LEU A 366 -17.02 -20.97 -4.36
CA LEU A 366 -16.52 -20.87 -3.01
C LEU A 366 -17.71 -20.79 -2.05
N THR A 367 -18.20 -21.94 -1.60
CA THR A 367 -19.34 -22.02 -0.69
C THR A 367 -18.84 -22.18 0.73
N GLN A 368 -18.87 -21.10 1.50
CA GLN A 368 -18.46 -21.07 2.90
C GLN A 368 -19.25 -19.98 3.66
N ASP A 369 -19.31 -20.10 4.96
CA ASP A 369 -19.85 -19.05 5.81
C ASP A 369 -18.85 -17.89 5.87
N ILE A 370 -19.38 -16.68 5.76
CA ILE A 370 -18.63 -15.44 5.85
C ILE A 370 -19.32 -14.48 6.81
N ARG A 371 -18.54 -13.57 7.37
CA ARG A 371 -19.05 -12.44 8.16
C ARG A 371 -18.59 -11.13 7.55
N LEU A 372 -19.54 -10.26 7.27
CA LEU A 372 -19.33 -8.90 6.78
C LEU A 372 -19.39 -7.93 7.94
N PHE A 373 -18.34 -7.14 8.16
CA PHE A 373 -18.20 -6.22 9.30
C PHE A 373 -18.56 -4.77 9.00
N SER A 374 -18.68 -4.41 7.73
CA SER A 374 -19.06 -3.05 7.32
C SER A 374 -20.22 -3.09 6.35
N VAL A 375 -20.88 -1.95 6.22
CA VAL A 375 -21.92 -1.77 5.19
C VAL A 375 -21.23 -1.62 3.83
N GLU A 376 -21.55 -2.50 2.89
CA GLU A 376 -20.94 -2.55 1.57
C GLU A 376 -21.97 -2.26 0.47
N LYS A 377 -21.47 -1.79 -0.69
CA LYS A 377 -22.30 -1.78 -1.91
C LYS A 377 -22.26 -3.16 -2.54
N GLY A 378 -23.44 -3.70 -2.81
CA GLY A 378 -23.60 -4.89 -3.63
C GLY A 378 -23.60 -4.53 -5.12
N PHE A 379 -22.97 -5.36 -5.95
CA PHE A 379 -22.86 -5.14 -7.40
C PHE A 379 -23.39 -6.34 -8.19
N GLN A 380 -23.82 -6.06 -9.43
CA GLN A 380 -24.27 -7.11 -10.34
C GLN A 380 -23.13 -8.01 -10.82
N PHE A 381 -21.94 -7.44 -11.01
CA PHE A 381 -20.74 -8.12 -11.49
C PHE A 381 -19.54 -7.67 -10.65
N PRO A 382 -18.46 -8.46 -10.58
CA PRO A 382 -17.20 -8.10 -9.92
C PRO A 382 -16.43 -7.08 -10.79
N ASP A 383 -16.89 -5.83 -10.79
CA ASP A 383 -16.30 -4.73 -11.57
C ASP A 383 -16.60 -3.41 -10.88
N LEU A 384 -15.62 -2.50 -10.81
CA LEU A 384 -15.76 -1.17 -10.19
C LEU A 384 -16.80 -0.29 -10.90
N ARG A 385 -17.09 -0.54 -12.19
CA ARG A 385 -18.09 0.17 -13.00
C ARG A 385 -19.42 -0.55 -13.08
N ALA A 386 -19.56 -1.71 -12.42
CA ALA A 386 -20.81 -2.44 -12.42
C ALA A 386 -21.95 -1.62 -11.78
N LYS A 387 -23.17 -1.91 -12.21
CA LYS A 387 -24.35 -1.32 -11.59
C LYS A 387 -24.43 -1.76 -10.12
N SER A 388 -24.57 -0.79 -9.23
CA SER A 388 -24.91 -1.07 -7.84
C SER A 388 -26.31 -1.68 -7.75
N MET A 389 -26.43 -2.73 -6.97
CA MET A 389 -27.67 -3.45 -6.70
C MET A 389 -28.21 -3.17 -5.30
N GLY A 390 -27.79 -2.05 -4.70
CA GLY A 390 -28.18 -1.66 -3.35
C GLY A 390 -27.11 -1.90 -2.31
N THR A 391 -27.53 -1.81 -1.07
CA THR A 391 -26.67 -1.91 0.12
C THR A 391 -26.73 -3.33 0.68
N VAL A 392 -25.57 -3.85 1.06
CA VAL A 392 -25.42 -5.08 1.85
C VAL A 392 -25.00 -4.68 3.25
N TYR A 393 -25.79 -5.03 4.23
CA TYR A 393 -25.53 -4.68 5.63
C TYR A 393 -24.55 -5.67 6.27
N GLN A 394 -23.93 -5.27 7.38
CA GLN A 394 -23.11 -6.16 8.19
C GLN A 394 -23.92 -7.37 8.67
N GLY A 395 -23.27 -8.54 8.75
CA GLY A 395 -23.93 -9.78 9.15
C GLY A 395 -23.25 -11.03 8.58
N SER A 396 -23.90 -12.17 8.83
CA SER A 396 -23.44 -13.47 8.34
C SER A 396 -24.13 -13.82 7.02
N TYR A 397 -23.33 -14.29 6.05
CA TYR A 397 -23.78 -14.66 4.72
C TYR A 397 -23.12 -15.96 4.28
N LYS A 398 -23.63 -16.56 3.21
CA LYS A 398 -22.94 -17.60 2.46
C LYS A 398 -22.30 -17.03 1.22
N SER A 399 -21.01 -17.28 1.03
CA SER A 399 -20.38 -17.02 -0.26
C SER A 399 -20.83 -18.06 -1.29
N LEU A 400 -20.87 -17.66 -2.55
CA LEU A 400 -21.23 -18.51 -3.69
C LEU A 400 -20.04 -18.69 -4.63
N ARG A 401 -19.37 -17.58 -4.97
CA ARG A 401 -18.21 -17.56 -5.87
C ARG A 401 -17.20 -16.51 -5.42
N LYS A 402 -15.94 -16.72 -5.84
CA LYS A 402 -14.85 -15.74 -5.68
C LYS A 402 -14.25 -15.45 -7.04
N LYS A 403 -13.94 -14.15 -7.28
CA LYS A 403 -13.15 -13.72 -8.43
C LYS A 403 -12.21 -12.60 -8.01
N GLY A 404 -10.90 -12.88 -8.00
CA GLY A 404 -9.92 -11.94 -7.48
C GLY A 404 -10.20 -11.55 -6.03
N ASP A 405 -10.40 -10.25 -5.78
CA ASP A 405 -10.76 -9.68 -4.48
C ASP A 405 -12.28 -9.41 -4.32
N TRP A 406 -13.11 -10.10 -5.11
CA TRP A 406 -14.57 -10.04 -5.03
C TRP A 406 -15.14 -11.37 -4.54
N LEU A 407 -16.20 -11.27 -3.73
CA LEU A 407 -17.05 -12.39 -3.33
C LEU A 407 -18.48 -12.16 -3.81
N GLU A 408 -19.06 -13.17 -4.41
CA GLU A 408 -20.50 -13.23 -4.61
C GLU A 408 -21.11 -13.90 -3.39
N ILE A 409 -22.09 -13.26 -2.80
CA ILE A 409 -22.78 -13.72 -1.61
C ILE A 409 -24.27 -13.88 -1.85
N ALA A 410 -24.89 -14.80 -1.15
CA ALA A 410 -26.32 -14.94 -1.10
C ALA A 410 -26.92 -13.86 -0.20
N THR A 411 -27.84 -13.05 -0.73
CA THR A 411 -28.64 -12.10 0.07
C THR A 411 -30.12 -12.39 -0.10
N PRO A 412 -31.01 -11.89 0.77
CA PRO A 412 -32.46 -12.08 0.62
C PRO A 412 -33.00 -11.60 -0.75
N ASP A 413 -32.38 -10.56 -1.30
CA ASP A 413 -32.77 -9.98 -2.60
C ASP A 413 -32.04 -10.60 -3.80
N GLY A 414 -31.39 -11.77 -3.60
CA GLY A 414 -30.60 -12.48 -4.61
C GLY A 414 -29.10 -12.22 -4.52
N PRO A 415 -28.29 -12.90 -5.38
CA PRO A 415 -26.83 -12.81 -5.32
C PRO A 415 -26.30 -11.40 -5.55
N ARG A 416 -25.26 -11.02 -4.80
CA ARG A 416 -24.53 -9.74 -4.92
C ARG A 416 -23.04 -9.96 -4.85
N TRP A 417 -22.28 -9.24 -5.66
CA TRP A 417 -20.83 -9.16 -5.56
C TRP A 417 -20.45 -8.03 -4.61
N ILE A 418 -19.59 -8.35 -3.62
CA ILE A 418 -19.02 -7.39 -2.66
C ILE A 418 -17.50 -7.50 -2.64
N SER A 419 -16.83 -6.52 -2.05
CA SER A 419 -15.40 -6.61 -1.79
C SER A 419 -15.10 -7.68 -0.76
N SER A 420 -14.12 -8.55 -1.02
CA SER A 420 -13.69 -9.56 -0.03
C SER A 420 -12.90 -8.98 1.15
N ARG A 421 -12.56 -7.70 1.11
CA ARG A 421 -11.74 -7.02 2.13
C ARG A 421 -12.49 -6.73 3.42
N ALA A 422 -13.80 -6.57 3.33
CA ALA A 422 -14.68 -6.30 4.46
C ALA A 422 -15.20 -7.57 5.13
N VAL A 423 -14.70 -8.75 4.73
CA VAL A 423 -15.22 -10.05 5.16
C VAL A 423 -14.14 -10.92 5.74
N ILE A 424 -14.50 -11.71 6.75
CA ILE A 424 -13.78 -12.92 7.13
C ILE A 424 -14.55 -14.15 6.70
N ALA A 425 -13.82 -15.24 6.46
CA ALA A 425 -14.38 -16.52 6.01
C ALA A 425 -14.17 -17.58 7.08
N GLY A 426 -15.22 -18.39 7.36
CA GLY A 426 -15.18 -19.46 8.35
C GLY A 426 -14.12 -20.54 8.06
N PRO A 427 -13.99 -21.55 8.92
CA PRO A 427 -14.97 -21.89 9.97
C PRO A 427 -14.91 -20.92 11.16
N PHE A 428 -16.10 -20.68 11.74
CA PHE A 428 -16.26 -20.00 13.03
C PHE A 428 -16.58 -21.07 14.06
N GLU A 429 -15.70 -21.23 15.04
CA GLU A 429 -15.89 -22.18 16.13
C GLU A 429 -16.70 -21.51 17.24
N THR A 430 -17.68 -22.19 17.78
CA THR A 430 -18.44 -21.75 18.97
C THR A 430 -17.96 -22.59 20.16
N PRO A 431 -16.95 -22.14 20.91
CA PRO A 431 -16.44 -22.89 22.06
C PRO A 431 -17.53 -23.03 23.15
N VAL A 432 -17.58 -24.19 23.79
CA VAL A 432 -18.44 -24.40 24.93
C VAL A 432 -17.64 -24.14 26.21
N ASN A 433 -18.21 -23.34 27.12
CA ASN A 433 -17.62 -23.03 28.43
C ASN A 433 -16.18 -22.47 28.40
N LEU A 434 -15.78 -21.77 27.32
CA LEU A 434 -14.50 -21.12 27.24
C LEU A 434 -14.60 -19.65 27.67
N ALA A 435 -13.70 -19.22 28.55
CA ALA A 435 -13.62 -17.84 29.01
C ALA A 435 -12.21 -17.31 28.93
N VAL A 436 -12.10 -15.99 28.83
CA VAL A 436 -10.84 -15.24 28.96
C VAL A 436 -10.85 -14.57 30.33
N ASN A 437 -9.88 -14.92 31.17
CA ASN A 437 -9.69 -14.32 32.47
C ASN A 437 -8.59 -13.26 32.41
N LEU A 438 -8.97 -11.99 32.38
CA LEU A 438 -8.06 -10.85 32.28
C LEU A 438 -7.69 -10.36 33.68
N THR A 439 -6.42 -10.46 34.05
CA THR A 439 -5.85 -9.94 35.28
C THR A 439 -5.28 -8.53 35.12
N GLU A 440 -5.06 -8.11 33.90
CA GLU A 440 -4.55 -6.78 33.52
C GLU A 440 -5.27 -6.27 32.26
N PRO A 441 -5.21 -4.95 31.97
CA PRO A 441 -5.85 -4.39 30.78
C PRO A 441 -5.25 -4.93 29.48
N VAL A 442 -6.11 -5.33 28.55
CA VAL A 442 -5.72 -5.89 27.23
C VAL A 442 -6.32 -5.06 26.10
N VAL A 443 -5.55 -4.88 25.03
CA VAL A 443 -6.02 -4.24 23.81
C VAL A 443 -7.09 -5.09 23.13
N HIS A 444 -8.06 -4.42 22.52
CA HIS A 444 -9.10 -5.10 21.74
C HIS A 444 -9.31 -4.41 20.39
N TYR A 445 -10.12 -5.03 19.55
CA TYR A 445 -10.41 -4.57 18.20
C TYR A 445 -11.91 -4.58 17.94
N ASP A 446 -12.39 -3.61 17.18
CA ASP A 446 -13.81 -3.57 16.78
C ASP A 446 -14.15 -4.74 15.84
N THR A 447 -13.17 -5.16 15.04
CA THR A 447 -13.30 -6.28 14.09
C THR A 447 -11.95 -6.96 13.89
N PRO A 448 -11.91 -8.25 13.51
CA PRO A 448 -10.66 -8.95 13.20
C PRO A 448 -10.00 -8.53 11.89
N ILE A 449 -10.60 -7.62 11.14
CA ILE A 449 -10.00 -6.97 9.96
C ILE A 449 -9.44 -5.57 10.29
N SER A 450 -9.58 -5.09 11.52
CA SER A 450 -8.99 -3.82 11.96
C SER A 450 -7.48 -3.92 11.98
N THR A 451 -6.80 -2.91 11.43
CA THR A 451 -5.33 -2.82 11.42
C THR A 451 -4.77 -2.30 12.73
N GLU A 452 -5.56 -1.47 13.42
CA GLU A 452 -5.20 -0.83 14.69
C GLU A 452 -6.16 -1.30 15.79
N PRO A 453 -5.68 -1.42 17.04
CA PRO A 453 -6.53 -1.68 18.18
C PRO A 453 -7.48 -0.51 18.45
N SER A 454 -8.56 -0.77 19.15
CA SER A 454 -9.42 0.28 19.71
C SER A 454 -8.62 1.18 20.66
N SER A 455 -9.01 2.44 20.76
CA SER A 455 -8.42 3.39 21.72
C SER A 455 -8.75 3.05 23.18
N LEU A 456 -9.74 2.19 23.41
CA LEU A 456 -10.11 1.67 24.72
C LEU A 456 -9.40 0.33 24.94
N VAL A 457 -9.19 -0.02 26.21
CA VAL A 457 -8.68 -1.33 26.63
C VAL A 457 -9.73 -2.08 27.42
N LEU A 458 -9.74 -3.40 27.34
CA LEU A 458 -10.52 -4.24 28.23
C LEU A 458 -9.93 -4.19 29.62
N THR A 459 -10.77 -3.93 30.61
CA THR A 459 -10.36 -3.94 32.01
C THR A 459 -10.23 -5.38 32.53
N ALA A 460 -9.61 -5.54 33.70
CA ALA A 460 -9.52 -6.85 34.38
C ALA A 460 -10.92 -7.42 34.64
N GLN A 461 -11.24 -8.56 34.03
CA GLN A 461 -12.55 -9.21 34.10
C GLN A 461 -12.47 -10.64 33.55
N THR A 462 -13.49 -11.44 33.79
CA THR A 462 -13.73 -12.70 33.08
C THR A 462 -14.72 -12.45 31.94
N ALA A 463 -14.33 -12.72 30.71
CA ALA A 463 -15.17 -12.55 29.53
C ALA A 463 -15.40 -13.90 28.84
N ILE A 464 -16.64 -14.16 28.40
CA ILE A 464 -17.01 -15.45 27.80
C ILE A 464 -16.65 -15.43 26.32
N VAL A 465 -15.93 -16.46 25.83
CA VAL A 465 -15.63 -16.62 24.42
C VAL A 465 -16.88 -17.13 23.70
N ARG A 466 -17.42 -16.32 22.80
CA ARG A 466 -18.59 -16.66 21.99
C ARG A 466 -18.21 -17.28 20.65
N GLU A 467 -17.08 -16.85 20.08
CA GLU A 467 -16.56 -17.41 18.84
C GLU A 467 -15.02 -17.39 18.84
N ARG A 468 -14.45 -18.34 18.09
CA ARG A 468 -13.03 -18.43 17.80
C ARG A 468 -12.83 -18.49 16.29
N TRP A 469 -11.91 -17.68 15.77
CA TRP A 469 -11.59 -17.65 14.37
C TRP A 469 -10.12 -17.27 14.15
N ASN A 470 -9.33 -18.20 13.62
CA ASN A 470 -7.94 -17.96 13.15
C ASN A 470 -7.08 -17.11 14.12
N GLY A 471 -7.03 -17.52 15.40
CA GLY A 471 -6.29 -16.80 16.44
C GLY A 471 -6.98 -15.54 16.96
N TRP A 472 -8.26 -15.34 16.65
CA TRP A 472 -9.11 -14.29 17.18
C TRP A 472 -10.23 -14.89 18.02
N LEU A 473 -10.58 -14.19 19.08
CA LEU A 473 -11.71 -14.53 19.95
C LEU A 473 -12.73 -13.39 19.94
N LEU A 474 -13.99 -13.70 19.69
CA LEU A 474 -15.10 -12.82 19.96
C LEU A 474 -15.52 -13.07 21.40
N VAL A 475 -15.30 -12.11 22.27
CA VAL A 475 -15.62 -12.22 23.70
C VAL A 475 -16.80 -11.34 24.08
N GLU A 476 -17.65 -11.85 24.94
CA GLU A 476 -18.68 -11.09 25.64
C GLU A 476 -18.09 -10.56 26.95
N ALA A 477 -17.77 -9.29 26.96
CA ALA A 477 -17.17 -8.56 28.06
C ALA A 477 -18.16 -7.55 28.63
N LEU A 478 -17.81 -6.87 29.73
CA LEU A 478 -18.62 -5.78 30.30
C LEU A 478 -18.85 -4.64 29.30
N GLU A 479 -17.89 -4.41 28.41
CA GLU A 479 -17.93 -3.39 27.37
C GLU A 479 -18.73 -3.82 26.12
N GLY A 480 -19.17 -5.08 26.04
CA GLY A 480 -19.96 -5.65 24.95
C GLY A 480 -19.25 -6.77 24.19
N MET A 481 -19.73 -7.03 22.97
CA MET A 481 -19.14 -8.04 22.08
C MET A 481 -17.94 -7.45 21.34
N ILE A 482 -16.74 -7.94 21.60
CA ILE A 482 -15.48 -7.38 21.10
C ILE A 482 -14.50 -8.47 20.67
N TRP A 483 -13.58 -8.11 19.76
CA TRP A 483 -12.57 -9.01 19.26
C TRP A 483 -11.23 -8.80 19.98
N VAL A 484 -10.59 -9.90 20.40
CA VAL A 484 -9.22 -9.91 20.93
C VAL A 484 -8.38 -10.92 20.15
N ARG A 485 -7.10 -10.63 19.98
CA ARG A 485 -6.18 -11.63 19.43
C ARG A 485 -5.71 -12.54 20.55
N GLU A 486 -5.64 -13.83 20.29
CA GLU A 486 -5.09 -14.80 21.26
C GLU A 486 -3.65 -14.44 21.65
N THR A 487 -2.87 -13.88 20.73
CA THR A 487 -1.48 -13.45 20.96
C THR A 487 -1.34 -12.24 21.87
N ASP A 488 -2.39 -11.45 22.04
CA ASP A 488 -2.40 -10.25 22.87
C ASP A 488 -2.85 -10.56 24.31
N LEU A 489 -3.24 -11.82 24.56
CA LEU A 489 -3.67 -12.30 25.86
C LEU A 489 -2.50 -12.79 26.72
N PRO A 490 -2.57 -12.66 28.06
CA PRO A 490 -1.67 -13.36 28.98
C PRO A 490 -1.67 -14.88 28.74
N THR A 491 -0.54 -15.54 29.00
CA THR A 491 -0.32 -16.96 28.66
C THR A 491 -1.39 -17.91 29.25
N ASP A 492 -1.94 -17.57 30.41
CA ASP A 492 -2.91 -18.41 31.14
C ASP A 492 -4.32 -17.79 31.16
N ALA A 493 -4.61 -16.85 30.26
CA ALA A 493 -5.89 -16.15 30.26
C ALA A 493 -7.07 -17.02 29.81
N LEU A 494 -6.85 -18.04 28.97
CA LEU A 494 -7.90 -18.93 28.48
C LEU A 494 -8.18 -20.02 29.50
N THR A 495 -9.45 -20.09 29.99
CA THR A 495 -9.91 -21.06 30.96
C THR A 495 -11.18 -21.73 30.49
N VAL A 496 -11.34 -23.04 30.80
CA VAL A 496 -12.58 -23.75 30.59
C VAL A 496 -13.40 -23.65 31.89
N LEU A 497 -14.58 -23.04 31.81
CA LEU A 497 -15.49 -22.97 32.93
C LEU A 497 -16.03 -24.38 33.23
N GLN A 498 -15.85 -24.85 34.44
CA GLN A 498 -16.49 -26.11 34.90
C GLN A 498 -17.99 -25.86 35.00
N GLU A 499 -18.82 -26.80 34.51
CA GLU A 499 -20.23 -26.82 34.84
C GLU A 499 -20.34 -27.02 36.36
N GLU A 500 -20.85 -26.02 37.06
CA GLU A 500 -21.32 -26.25 38.44
C GLU A 500 -22.43 -27.29 38.35
N THR A 501 -22.12 -28.52 38.73
CA THR A 501 -23.14 -29.52 39.01
C THR A 501 -24.02 -28.95 40.12
N MET A 502 -25.23 -28.49 39.77
CA MET A 502 -26.26 -28.23 40.77
C MET A 502 -26.53 -29.55 41.47
N GLU A 503 -25.95 -29.76 42.67
CA GLU A 503 -26.39 -30.77 43.58
C GLU A 503 -27.88 -30.51 43.83
N GLU A 504 -28.73 -31.40 43.32
CA GLU A 504 -30.12 -31.51 43.77
C GLU A 504 -30.09 -31.61 45.30
N THR A 505 -30.38 -30.54 45.98
CA THR A 505 -30.71 -30.56 47.39
C THR A 505 -31.94 -31.43 47.52
N LYS A 506 -31.75 -32.74 47.91
CA LYS A 506 -32.80 -33.64 48.36
C LYS A 506 -33.50 -32.98 49.52
N ILE A 507 -34.68 -32.46 49.26
CA ILE A 507 -35.64 -32.07 50.30
C ILE A 507 -36.05 -33.38 51.00
N PRO A 508 -35.91 -33.50 52.36
CA PRO A 508 -36.41 -34.68 53.11
C PRO A 508 -37.92 -34.74 52.96
N PRO A 509 -38.53 -35.97 52.96
CA PRO A 509 -39.96 -36.10 52.83
C PRO A 509 -40.65 -35.63 54.13
N ASP A 510 -41.53 -34.67 54.03
CA ASP A 510 -42.42 -34.23 55.08
C ASP A 510 -43.61 -35.19 55.13
N ASP A 511 -43.65 -35.94 56.25
CA ASP A 511 -44.64 -36.98 56.56
C ASP A 511 -45.77 -36.37 57.39
N THR A 512 -46.78 -35.77 56.74
CA THR A 512 -48.07 -35.52 57.36
C THR A 512 -49.20 -35.69 56.35
N ARG A 513 -49.82 -36.90 56.44
CA ARG A 513 -51.12 -37.19 55.84
C ARG A 513 -52.21 -36.35 56.49
N THR A 514 -53.06 -35.78 55.68
CA THR A 514 -54.50 -35.75 55.94
C THR A 514 -55.28 -35.79 54.64
N SER A 515 -56.02 -36.86 54.48
CA SER A 515 -57.00 -37.17 53.45
C SER A 515 -58.21 -36.25 53.55
N VAL A 516 -58.63 -35.69 52.41
CA VAL A 516 -60.06 -35.34 52.19
C VAL A 516 -60.42 -35.79 50.79
N GLU A 517 -61.27 -36.84 50.75
CA GLU A 517 -62.11 -37.21 49.61
C GLU A 517 -63.16 -36.14 49.38
N ILE A 518 -63.46 -35.82 48.15
CA ILE A 518 -64.81 -35.53 47.67
C ILE A 518 -64.90 -35.80 46.15
N ASP A 519 -65.86 -36.62 45.85
CA ASP A 519 -66.53 -37.15 44.70
C ASP A 519 -66.62 -36.28 43.40
N SER A 520 -66.47 -36.98 42.35
CA SER A 520 -67.29 -37.31 41.16
C SER A 520 -68.29 -36.27 40.59
N GLU A 521 -68.27 -36.11 39.39
CA GLU A 521 -69.17 -36.48 38.28
C GLU A 521 -69.18 -35.56 37.09
N SER A 522 -69.09 -36.21 35.94
CA SER A 522 -69.82 -36.00 34.68
C SER A 522 -69.54 -34.66 33.91
N GLY A 523 -69.37 -34.64 32.69
CA GLY A 523 -69.67 -35.57 31.61
C GLY A 523 -69.60 -34.81 30.25
N ILE A 524 -69.27 -35.58 29.27
CA ILE A 524 -69.73 -35.45 27.87
C ILE A 524 -69.09 -34.44 26.93
N VAL A 525 -68.34 -34.98 25.98
CA VAL A 525 -68.03 -34.66 24.55
C VAL A 525 -69.34 -34.61 23.75
N PRO A 526 -69.49 -34.18 22.52
CA PRO A 526 -68.48 -33.79 21.46
C PRO A 526 -68.94 -32.75 20.44
N ALA A 527 -68.08 -32.65 19.46
CA ALA A 527 -68.36 -32.54 18.00
C ALA A 527 -68.14 -31.23 17.26
N ASN A 528 -67.19 -31.33 16.36
CA ASN A 528 -67.21 -31.09 14.91
C ASN A 528 -67.82 -29.82 14.36
N SER A 529 -67.07 -29.11 13.58
CA SER A 529 -67.17 -29.17 12.11
C SER A 529 -66.19 -28.22 11.40
N ALA A 530 -65.57 -28.79 10.39
CA ALA A 530 -64.84 -28.15 9.32
C ALA A 530 -65.77 -27.21 8.51
N VAL A 531 -65.14 -26.23 7.85
CA VAL A 531 -65.36 -25.86 6.45
C VAL A 531 -64.25 -24.87 5.99
N GLU A 532 -63.40 -25.26 5.06
CA GLU A 532 -62.82 -24.46 3.99
C GLU A 532 -63.90 -24.23 2.91
N PRO A 533 -63.64 -23.53 1.78
CA PRO A 533 -62.66 -22.48 1.41
C PRO A 533 -63.37 -21.26 0.73
N ASP A 534 -62.58 -20.20 0.52
CA ASP A 534 -62.48 -19.58 -0.83
C ASP A 534 -61.21 -18.71 -0.90
#